data_680f70f228bbd2cdfc0682f6b2354a73
#
_entry.id   680f70f228bbd2cdfc0682f6b2354a73
#
_cell.length_a   1.000
_cell.length_b   1.000
_cell.length_c   1.000
_cell.angle_alpha   90.00
_cell.angle_beta   90.00
_cell.angle_gamma   90.00
#
_symmetry.space_group_name_H-M   'P 1'
#
loop_
_entity.id
_entity.type
_entity.pdbx_description
1 polymer ?
#
loop_
_entity_poly.entity_id
_entity_poly.type
_entity_poly.pdbx_seq_one_letter_code
_entity_poly.pdbx_strand_id
1 'polypeptide(L)'
;MWYKRPYNFFIDSFLMIIVTGGAGFIGSNIVAALEKAGKKDLVVVDELGSSDKWRNIAKRELCAVVSPEGMLDYMKAHADEVEAVIHMGAISATTETDADLIIRTNFTLSWHLWEFCSLYGKRFIYASSAATYGDCLLYTSDAADDLIGVD
;
A
#
# COMPACT_ATOMS: atom_id res chain seq x y z
N MET A 1 24.95 -2.05 -13.84
CA MET A 1 24.77 -2.78 -15.11
C MET A 1 23.26 -3.03 -15.23
N TRP A 2 22.54 -2.17 -15.99
CA TRP A 2 21.08 -2.19 -16.07
C TRP A 2 20.64 -3.25 -17.07
N TYR A 3 19.88 -4.25 -16.62
CA TYR A 3 19.37 -5.31 -17.49
C TYR A 3 18.16 -4.76 -18.28
N LYS A 4 18.37 -4.38 -19.54
CA LYS A 4 17.28 -4.12 -20.49
C LYS A 4 16.67 -5.46 -20.90
N ARG A 5 15.44 -5.75 -20.47
CA ARG A 5 14.64 -6.85 -21.04
C ARG A 5 14.38 -6.56 -22.51
N PRO A 6 14.49 -7.53 -23.42
CA PRO A 6 14.16 -7.34 -24.83
C PRO A 6 12.64 -7.11 -24.96
N TYR A 7 12.28 -6.06 -25.68
CA TYR A 7 10.89 -5.77 -26.06
C TYR A 7 10.36 -6.89 -26.96
N ASN A 8 9.57 -7.80 -26.43
CA ASN A 8 8.70 -8.64 -27.23
C ASN A 8 7.38 -7.91 -27.47
N PHE A 9 7.03 -7.73 -28.73
CA PHE A 9 5.88 -6.98 -29.27
C PHE A 9 4.53 -7.72 -29.12
N PHE A 10 4.33 -8.39 -27.99
CA PHE A 10 3.00 -8.80 -27.55
C PHE A 10 2.62 -7.87 -26.42
N ILE A 11 1.53 -7.14 -26.58
CA ILE A 11 0.92 -6.28 -25.58
C ILE A 11 0.37 -7.19 -24.45
N ASP A 12 1.26 -7.77 -23.66
CA ASP A 12 0.94 -8.08 -22.27
C ASP A 12 0.88 -6.71 -21.59
N SER A 13 -0.32 -6.22 -21.38
CA SER A 13 -0.52 -5.02 -20.58
C SER A 13 0.07 -5.30 -19.21
N PHE A 14 1.26 -4.77 -18.94
CA PHE A 14 1.90 -4.81 -17.63
C PHE A 14 0.97 -4.06 -16.67
N LEU A 15 0.15 -4.80 -15.94
CA LEU A 15 -0.81 -4.25 -15.00
C LEU A 15 -0.20 -4.31 -13.61
N MET A 16 0.38 -3.20 -13.21
CA MET A 16 1.10 -3.01 -11.96
C MET A 16 0.14 -2.86 -10.78
N ILE A 17 0.42 -3.57 -9.70
CA ILE A 17 -0.26 -3.38 -8.41
C ILE A 17 0.72 -2.73 -7.44
N ILE A 18 0.32 -1.60 -6.89
CA ILE A 18 1.10 -0.85 -5.91
C ILE A 18 0.56 -1.15 -4.52
N VAL A 19 1.43 -1.59 -3.61
CA VAL A 19 1.09 -1.87 -2.21
C VAL A 19 1.87 -0.91 -1.32
N THR A 20 1.19 0.07 -0.71
CA THR A 20 1.82 0.94 0.27
C THR A 20 1.84 0.28 1.65
N GLY A 21 2.85 0.57 2.46
CA GLY A 21 3.09 -0.18 3.69
C GLY A 21 3.44 -1.65 3.40
N GLY A 22 3.91 -1.93 2.17
CA GLY A 22 4.10 -3.28 1.65
C GLY A 22 5.22 -4.08 2.32
N ALA A 23 6.10 -3.44 3.08
CA ALA A 23 7.09 -4.12 3.91
C ALA A 23 6.62 -4.34 5.36
N GLY A 24 5.46 -3.78 5.74
CA GLY A 24 4.84 -4.01 7.04
C GLY A 24 4.25 -5.43 7.17
N PHE A 25 3.74 -5.75 8.36
CA PHE A 25 3.19 -7.08 8.64
C PHE A 25 2.03 -7.45 7.69
N ILE A 26 1.02 -6.62 7.58
CA ILE A 26 -0.15 -6.89 6.71
C ILE A 26 0.24 -6.76 5.24
N GLY A 27 0.90 -5.64 4.87
CA GLY A 27 1.26 -5.36 3.48
C GLY A 27 2.14 -6.44 2.84
N SER A 28 3.12 -6.97 3.56
CA SER A 28 4.00 -8.03 3.05
C SER A 28 3.27 -9.36 2.82
N ASN A 29 2.25 -9.66 3.62
CA ASN A 29 1.38 -10.82 3.40
C ASN A 29 0.48 -10.62 2.18
N ILE A 30 -0.01 -9.40 1.94
CA ILE A 30 -0.76 -9.07 0.71
C ILE A 30 0.15 -9.24 -0.52
N VAL A 31 1.38 -8.71 -0.49
CA VAL A 31 2.37 -8.88 -1.56
C VAL A 31 2.62 -10.36 -1.85
N ALA A 32 2.83 -11.17 -0.79
CA ALA A 32 3.03 -12.61 -0.93
C ALA A 32 1.80 -13.33 -1.53
N ALA A 33 0.60 -12.92 -1.16
CA ALA A 33 -0.64 -13.49 -1.70
C ALA A 33 -0.83 -13.14 -3.18
N LEU A 34 -0.55 -11.89 -3.56
CA LEU A 34 -0.60 -11.45 -4.96
C LEU A 34 0.42 -12.21 -5.83
N GLU A 35 1.66 -12.35 -5.36
CA GLU A 35 2.70 -13.12 -6.03
C GLU A 35 2.28 -14.58 -6.21
N LYS A 36 1.73 -15.20 -5.15
CA LYS A 36 1.18 -16.58 -5.20
C LYS A 36 0.01 -16.71 -6.19
N ALA A 37 -0.78 -15.66 -6.35
CA ALA A 37 -1.87 -15.58 -7.34
C ALA A 37 -1.37 -15.32 -8.78
N GLY A 38 -0.05 -15.27 -9.00
CA GLY A 38 0.56 -15.09 -10.31
C GLY A 38 0.74 -13.64 -10.76
N LYS A 39 0.48 -12.66 -9.88
CA LYS A 39 0.77 -11.25 -10.17
C LYS A 39 2.28 -11.04 -10.10
N LYS A 40 2.86 -10.45 -11.15
CA LYS A 40 4.33 -10.27 -11.27
C LYS A 40 4.76 -8.81 -11.16
N ASP A 41 3.89 -7.90 -11.58
CA ASP A 41 4.22 -6.47 -11.63
C ASP A 41 3.79 -5.82 -10.31
N LEU A 42 4.51 -6.18 -9.23
CA LEU A 42 4.25 -5.71 -7.88
C LEU A 42 5.24 -4.61 -7.51
N VAL A 43 4.73 -3.50 -7.03
CA VAL A 43 5.51 -2.38 -6.48
C VAL A 43 5.18 -2.21 -5.01
N VAL A 44 6.20 -2.20 -4.19
CA VAL A 44 6.09 -1.90 -2.76
C VAL A 44 6.45 -0.44 -2.53
N VAL A 45 5.60 0.28 -1.83
CA VAL A 45 5.91 1.61 -1.31
C VAL A 45 6.04 1.52 0.19
N ASP A 46 7.24 1.75 0.68
CA ASP A 46 7.51 1.71 2.11
C ASP A 46 8.81 2.43 2.46
N GLU A 47 8.92 2.87 3.71
CA GLU A 47 10.16 3.35 4.30
C GLU A 47 10.80 2.20 5.09
N LEU A 48 11.88 1.63 4.55
CA LEU A 48 12.51 0.45 5.16
C LEU A 48 13.31 0.79 6.43
N GLY A 49 13.87 1.99 6.49
CA GLY A 49 14.63 2.47 7.64
C GLY A 49 15.82 1.56 7.98
N SER A 50 16.17 1.54 9.27
CA SER A 50 17.25 0.71 9.83
C SER A 50 16.75 -0.56 10.54
N SER A 51 15.44 -0.82 10.51
CA SER A 51 14.83 -1.99 11.14
C SER A 51 14.92 -3.24 10.24
N ASP A 52 14.52 -4.39 10.78
CA ASP A 52 14.47 -5.65 10.02
C ASP A 52 13.26 -5.77 9.05
N LYS A 53 12.48 -4.73 8.89
CA LYS A 53 11.27 -4.67 8.06
C LYS A 53 11.52 -5.12 6.61
N TRP A 54 12.70 -4.80 6.05
CA TRP A 54 13.10 -5.24 4.71
C TRP A 54 13.06 -6.76 4.52
N ARG A 55 13.24 -7.55 5.59
CA ARG A 55 13.21 -9.01 5.54
C ARG A 55 11.87 -9.57 5.12
N ASN A 56 10.79 -8.83 5.36
CA ASN A 56 9.44 -9.24 5.00
C ASN A 56 9.24 -9.34 3.47
N ILE A 57 10.02 -8.55 2.71
CA ILE A 57 9.94 -8.49 1.25
C ILE A 57 11.19 -9.03 0.54
N ALA A 58 12.23 -9.42 1.28
CA ALA A 58 13.53 -9.81 0.73
C ALA A 58 13.49 -11.00 -0.25
N LYS A 59 12.45 -11.85 -0.14
CA LYS A 59 12.27 -13.04 -0.99
C LYS A 59 11.19 -12.84 -2.06
N ARG A 60 10.72 -11.62 -2.27
CA ARG A 60 9.65 -11.30 -3.22
C ARG A 60 10.23 -10.87 -4.56
N GLU A 61 9.57 -11.26 -5.64
CA GLU A 61 9.87 -10.77 -6.99
C GLU A 61 9.10 -9.45 -7.19
N LEU A 62 9.77 -8.32 -6.98
CA LEU A 62 9.19 -7.00 -7.08
C LEU A 62 9.71 -6.25 -8.30
N CYS A 63 8.85 -5.46 -8.96
CA CYS A 63 9.28 -4.53 -9.99
C CYS A 63 10.08 -3.36 -9.41
N ALA A 64 9.62 -2.84 -8.27
CA ALA A 64 10.28 -1.74 -7.58
C ALA A 64 9.94 -1.71 -6.09
N VAL A 65 10.83 -1.07 -5.33
CA VAL A 65 10.57 -0.58 -3.98
C VAL A 65 10.77 0.93 -4.04
N VAL A 66 9.74 1.68 -3.70
CA VAL A 66 9.67 3.14 -3.84
C VAL A 66 9.49 3.76 -2.45
N SER A 67 10.13 4.89 -2.18
CA SER A 67 9.89 5.62 -0.94
C SER A 67 8.51 6.30 -0.97
N PRO A 68 7.88 6.55 0.19
CA PRO A 68 6.61 7.28 0.26
C PRO A 68 6.66 8.65 -0.41
N GLU A 69 7.80 9.36 -0.29
CA GLU A 69 7.99 10.70 -0.88
C GLU A 69 8.00 10.65 -2.42
N GLY A 70 8.61 9.62 -2.99
CA GLY A 70 8.72 9.44 -4.45
C GLY A 70 7.49 8.79 -5.10
N MET A 71 6.54 8.31 -4.29
CA MET A 71 5.45 7.46 -4.76
C MET A 71 4.54 8.15 -5.78
N LEU A 72 4.08 9.37 -5.50
CA LEU A 72 3.15 10.06 -6.38
C LEU A 72 3.75 10.39 -7.75
N ASP A 73 5.03 10.75 -7.77
CA ASP A 73 5.75 11.01 -9.03
C ASP A 73 5.96 9.70 -9.81
N TYR A 74 6.30 8.62 -9.11
CA TYR A 74 6.38 7.29 -9.70
C TYR A 74 5.05 6.86 -10.31
N MET A 75 3.94 7.00 -9.57
CA MET A 75 2.59 6.65 -10.02
C MET A 75 2.16 7.47 -11.24
N LYS A 76 2.45 8.78 -11.27
CA LYS A 76 2.14 9.65 -12.42
C LYS A 76 2.93 9.24 -13.66
N ALA A 77 4.21 8.89 -13.48
CA ALA A 77 5.06 8.44 -14.60
C ALA A 77 4.62 7.10 -15.20
N HIS A 78 3.92 6.27 -14.42
CA HIS A 78 3.45 4.93 -14.81
C HIS A 78 1.92 4.81 -14.79
N ALA A 79 1.20 5.93 -14.94
CA ALA A 79 -0.25 5.94 -14.72
C ALA A 79 -1.02 4.94 -15.59
N ASP A 80 -0.60 4.74 -16.84
CA ASP A 80 -1.24 3.77 -17.73
C ASP A 80 -0.99 2.32 -17.35
N GLU A 81 0.11 2.05 -16.64
CA GLU A 81 0.52 0.71 -16.21
C GLU A 81 -0.11 0.30 -14.87
N VAL A 82 -0.60 1.25 -14.06
CA VAL A 82 -1.21 0.95 -12.77
C VAL A 82 -2.58 0.29 -12.95
N GLU A 83 -2.78 -0.90 -12.38
CA GLU A 83 -4.06 -1.60 -12.26
C GLU A 83 -4.81 -1.20 -10.99
N ALA A 84 -4.10 -1.23 -9.88
CA ALA A 84 -4.67 -1.04 -8.56
C ALA A 84 -3.66 -0.47 -7.56
N VAL A 85 -4.18 0.24 -6.57
CA VAL A 85 -3.44 0.67 -5.39
C VAL A 85 -4.06 0.04 -4.15
N ILE A 86 -3.26 -0.69 -3.38
CA ILE A 86 -3.63 -1.26 -2.09
C ILE A 86 -2.89 -0.47 -1.02
N HIS A 87 -3.63 0.36 -0.30
CA HIS A 87 -3.07 1.31 0.65
C HIS A 87 -3.17 0.78 2.08
N MET A 88 -2.04 0.28 2.58
CA MET A 88 -1.89 -0.23 3.95
C MET A 88 -0.91 0.62 4.78
N GLY A 89 -0.26 1.59 4.14
CA GLY A 89 0.71 2.47 4.78
C GLY A 89 0.04 3.52 5.64
N ALA A 90 0.22 3.43 6.95
CA ALA A 90 -0.27 4.40 7.91
C ALA A 90 0.62 4.39 9.16
N ILE A 91 0.59 5.46 9.91
CA ILE A 91 1.09 5.47 11.29
C ILE A 91 -0.02 4.92 12.16
N SER A 92 0.20 3.71 12.70
CA SER A 92 -0.74 2.99 13.56
C SER A 92 -0.33 3.01 15.03
N ALA A 93 0.82 3.62 15.36
CA ALA A 93 1.28 3.75 16.73
C ALA A 93 0.41 4.75 17.48
N THR A 94 -0.29 4.30 18.52
CA THR A 94 -1.14 5.15 19.39
C THR A 94 -0.31 6.11 20.26
N THR A 95 1.00 5.90 20.33
CA THR A 95 1.95 6.73 21.07
C THR A 95 2.58 7.84 20.23
N GLU A 96 2.24 7.94 18.94
CA GLU A 96 2.73 9.03 18.09
C GLU A 96 2.08 10.34 18.50
N THR A 97 2.90 11.37 18.66
CA THR A 97 2.47 12.70 19.11
C THR A 97 2.67 13.79 18.05
N ASP A 98 3.39 13.49 16.96
CA ASP A 98 3.55 14.42 15.83
C ASP A 98 2.27 14.42 14.98
N ALA A 99 1.37 15.36 15.30
CA ALA A 99 0.09 15.51 14.62
C ALA A 99 0.26 15.85 13.12
N ASP A 100 1.29 16.63 12.75
CA ASP A 100 1.56 16.96 11.35
C ASP A 100 1.99 15.73 10.56
N LEU A 101 2.80 14.89 11.18
CA LEU A 101 3.20 13.61 10.59
C LEU A 101 1.99 12.69 10.38
N ILE A 102 1.12 12.57 11.40
CA ILE A 102 -0.10 11.76 11.32
C ILE A 102 -1.01 12.28 10.18
N ILE A 103 -1.25 13.59 10.11
CA ILE A 103 -2.09 14.18 9.06
C ILE A 103 -1.48 13.94 7.68
N ARG A 104 -0.19 14.16 7.52
CA ARG A 104 0.47 13.92 6.21
C ARG A 104 0.37 12.47 5.78
N THR A 105 0.60 11.54 6.70
CA THR A 105 0.71 10.12 6.36
C THR A 105 -0.65 9.43 6.28
N ASN A 106 -1.56 9.70 7.23
CA ASN A 106 -2.80 8.94 7.30
C ASN A 106 -3.95 9.61 6.54
N PHE A 107 -3.95 10.94 6.41
CA PHE A 107 -5.03 11.66 5.73
C PHE A 107 -4.59 12.16 4.35
N THR A 108 -3.60 13.05 4.29
CA THR A 108 -3.22 13.73 3.05
C THR A 108 -2.75 12.74 1.99
N LEU A 109 -1.94 11.76 2.38
CA LEU A 109 -1.48 10.71 1.47
C LEU A 109 -2.63 9.86 0.95
N SER A 110 -3.54 9.41 1.82
CA SER A 110 -4.73 8.63 1.43
C SER A 110 -5.60 9.42 0.45
N TRP A 111 -5.76 10.72 0.69
CA TRP A 111 -6.50 11.62 -0.20
C TRP A 111 -5.86 11.72 -1.59
N HIS A 112 -4.54 11.94 -1.68
CA HIS A 112 -3.85 12.00 -2.96
C HIS A 112 -3.89 10.68 -3.73
N LEU A 113 -3.83 9.55 -3.03
CA LEU A 113 -3.97 8.24 -3.66
C LEU A 113 -5.38 8.02 -4.22
N TRP A 114 -6.39 8.39 -3.45
CA TRP A 114 -7.78 8.35 -3.91
C TRP A 114 -8.00 9.26 -5.12
N GLU A 115 -7.48 10.49 -5.08
CA GLU A 115 -7.57 11.45 -6.19
C GLU A 115 -6.89 10.90 -7.44
N PHE A 116 -5.68 10.36 -7.32
CA PHE A 116 -4.99 9.70 -8.43
C PHE A 116 -5.81 8.55 -9.00
N CYS A 117 -6.28 7.65 -8.16
CA CYS A 117 -7.05 6.49 -8.60
C CYS A 117 -8.37 6.91 -9.27
N SER A 118 -9.03 7.93 -8.75
CA SER A 118 -10.25 8.50 -9.34
C SER A 118 -9.99 9.13 -10.70
N LEU A 119 -8.91 9.93 -10.81
CA LEU A 119 -8.55 10.62 -12.05
C LEU A 119 -8.19 9.65 -13.18
N TYR A 120 -7.44 8.61 -12.87
CA TYR A 120 -6.94 7.63 -13.85
C TYR A 120 -7.80 6.36 -13.96
N GLY A 121 -8.95 6.28 -13.26
CA GLY A 121 -9.86 5.13 -13.30
C GLY A 121 -9.22 3.86 -12.73
N LYS A 122 -8.41 3.96 -11.69
CA LYS A 122 -7.70 2.83 -11.06
C LYS A 122 -8.46 2.32 -9.83
N ARG A 123 -8.30 1.03 -9.51
CA ARG A 123 -8.87 0.46 -8.28
C ARG A 123 -8.11 1.00 -7.07
N PHE A 124 -8.86 1.43 -6.05
CA PHE A 124 -8.30 1.86 -4.77
C PHE A 124 -8.88 1.02 -3.64
N ILE A 125 -8.03 0.32 -2.92
CA ILE A 125 -8.37 -0.47 -1.74
C ILE A 125 -7.53 0.06 -0.60
N TYR A 126 -8.15 0.46 0.50
CA TYR A 126 -7.41 0.97 1.64
C TYR A 126 -7.95 0.42 2.97
N ALA A 127 -7.07 0.29 3.94
CA ALA A 127 -7.45 -0.04 5.30
C ALA A 127 -7.93 1.22 6.01
N SER A 128 -9.20 1.21 6.42
CA SER A 128 -9.75 2.24 7.29
C SER A 128 -9.38 1.96 8.75
N SER A 129 -9.58 2.95 9.63
CA SER A 129 -9.38 2.77 11.06
C SER A 129 -10.55 2.01 11.69
N ALA A 130 -10.25 1.03 12.55
CA ALA A 130 -11.26 0.35 13.35
C ALA A 130 -12.03 1.32 14.26
N ALA A 131 -11.41 2.42 14.69
CA ALA A 131 -12.05 3.49 15.47
C ALA A 131 -13.25 4.14 14.76
N THR A 132 -13.38 3.99 13.44
CA THR A 132 -14.55 4.47 12.68
C THR A 132 -15.83 3.79 13.13
N TYR A 133 -15.77 2.57 13.67
CA TYR A 133 -16.94 1.82 14.13
C TYR A 133 -17.39 2.22 15.54
N GLY A 134 -16.57 2.97 16.29
CA GLY A 134 -16.91 3.41 17.64
C GLY A 134 -17.03 2.28 18.66
N ASP A 135 -17.87 2.46 19.66
CA ASP A 135 -18.15 1.44 20.67
C ASP A 135 -19.00 0.31 20.07
N CYS A 136 -18.41 -0.89 19.97
CA CYS A 136 -18.98 -2.06 19.29
C CYS A 136 -20.25 -2.63 19.89
N LEU A 137 -20.76 -2.10 21.01
CA LEU A 137 -22.00 -2.57 21.61
C LEU A 137 -23.25 -2.37 20.73
N LEU A 138 -23.13 -1.59 19.64
CA LEU A 138 -24.22 -1.29 18.71
C LEU A 138 -24.12 -2.03 17.36
N TYR A 139 -23.06 -2.76 17.09
CA TYR A 139 -22.83 -3.38 15.80
C TYR A 139 -22.71 -4.91 15.94
N THR A 140 -23.48 -5.63 15.16
CA THR A 140 -23.60 -7.09 15.19
C THR A 140 -22.71 -7.80 14.17
N SER A 141 -21.54 -7.26 13.83
CA SER A 141 -20.63 -7.95 12.92
C SER A 141 -19.48 -8.61 13.70
N ASP A 142 -19.19 -9.87 13.38
CA ASP A 142 -18.12 -10.67 14.01
C ASP A 142 -16.72 -10.00 13.93
N ALA A 143 -16.54 -9.06 13.02
CA ALA A 143 -15.30 -8.27 12.92
C ALA A 143 -15.19 -7.13 13.95
N ALA A 144 -16.26 -6.85 14.68
CA ALA A 144 -16.35 -5.78 15.68
C ALA A 144 -16.20 -6.28 17.13
N ASP A 145 -16.04 -7.61 17.32
CA ASP A 145 -15.91 -8.20 18.65
C ASP A 145 -14.50 -8.03 19.26
N ASP A 146 -13.55 -7.54 18.50
CA ASP A 146 -12.27 -7.14 19.07
C ASP A 146 -12.43 -5.79 19.78
N LEU A 147 -12.56 -5.87 21.10
CA LEU A 147 -12.56 -4.74 22.05
C LEU A 147 -11.23 -3.98 22.01
N ILE A 148 -10.92 -3.35 20.91
CA ILE A 148 -9.85 -2.35 20.83
C ILE A 148 -10.55 -1.00 20.85
N GLY A 149 -11.12 -0.70 22.02
CA GLY A 149 -11.57 0.65 22.33
C GLY A 149 -10.36 1.56 22.33
N VAL A 150 -10.40 2.60 21.56
CA VAL A 150 -9.48 3.72 21.67
C VAL A 150 -10.15 4.67 22.66
N ASP A 151 -9.61 4.72 23.90
CA ASP A 151 -9.94 5.76 24.88
C ASP A 151 -9.38 7.10 24.44
#